data_9316e0517ceb9bb581d669fc56c16fe1
#
_entry.id   9316e0517ceb9bb581d669fc56c16fe1
#
_cell.length_a   1.000
_cell.length_b   1.000
_cell.length_c   1.000
_cell.angle_alpha   90.00
_cell.angle_beta   90.00
_cell.angle_gamma   90.00
#
_symmetry.space_group_name_H-M   'P 1'
#
loop_
_entity.id
_entity.type
_entity.pdbx_description
1 polymer ?
#
loop_
_entity_poly.entity_id
_entity_poly.type
_entity_poly.pdbx_seq_one_letter_code
_entity_poly.pdbx_strand_id
1 'polypeptide(L)'
;MIAAAFRRWKHARRFARASAEIMARDIAPRPHGLAAPLVVSLTSYPARFPNLHLVLRSLLAQTLRPDRVILWLTRDDAARLPDSARLPGLEIAICPDWRSYKKIVPTLLEVPDANIV
;
A
#
# COMPACT_ATOMS: atom_id res chain seq x y z
N MET A 1 -8.18 -34.16 3.56
CA MET A 1 -7.33 -33.62 4.63
C MET A 1 -5.91 -33.33 4.16
N ILE A 2 -5.21 -34.27 3.56
CA ILE A 2 -3.82 -34.09 3.07
C ILE A 2 -3.75 -33.02 1.97
N ALA A 3 -4.69 -33.00 1.04
CA ALA A 3 -4.73 -31.98 -0.05
C ALA A 3 -4.92 -30.55 0.47
N ALA A 4 -5.71 -30.35 1.53
CA ALA A 4 -5.91 -29.03 2.14
C ALA A 4 -4.67 -28.57 2.91
N ALA A 5 -4.00 -29.48 3.62
CA ALA A 5 -2.75 -29.19 4.32
C ALA A 5 -1.63 -28.84 3.33
N PHE A 6 -1.54 -29.58 2.21
CA PHE A 6 -0.57 -29.32 1.15
C PHE A 6 -0.81 -27.99 0.44
N ARG A 7 -2.08 -27.62 0.19
CA ARG A 7 -2.40 -26.30 -0.37
C ARG A 7 -2.01 -25.17 0.57
N ARG A 8 -2.30 -25.31 1.88
CA ARG A 8 -1.90 -24.33 2.90
C ARG A 8 -0.38 -24.18 2.98
N TRP A 9 0.34 -25.30 2.96
CA TRP A 9 1.80 -25.28 2.96
C TRP A 9 2.38 -24.61 1.71
N LYS A 10 1.86 -24.92 0.51
CA LYS A 10 2.26 -24.25 -0.73
C LYS A 10 1.99 -22.75 -0.66
N HIS A 11 0.82 -22.37 -0.18
CA HIS A 11 0.45 -20.96 -0.03
C HIS A 11 1.38 -20.24 0.95
N ALA A 12 1.65 -20.83 2.09
CA ALA A 12 2.57 -20.28 3.09
C ALA A 12 4.00 -20.10 2.53
N ARG A 13 4.48 -21.08 1.78
CA ARG A 13 5.80 -20.97 1.11
C ARG A 13 5.86 -19.87 0.06
N ARG A 14 4.82 -19.76 -0.77
CA ARG A 14 4.72 -18.69 -1.77
C ARG A 14 4.67 -17.33 -1.12
N PHE A 15 3.87 -17.20 -0.07
CA PHE A 15 3.77 -15.96 0.68
C PHE A 15 5.11 -15.59 1.34
N ALA A 16 5.78 -16.52 1.99
CA ALA A 16 7.09 -16.28 2.61
C ALA A 16 8.15 -15.86 1.58
N ARG A 17 8.16 -16.51 0.40
CA ARG A 17 9.08 -16.18 -0.69
C ARG A 17 8.81 -14.80 -1.27
N ALA A 18 7.55 -14.49 -1.55
CA ALA A 18 7.15 -13.17 -2.05
C ALA A 18 7.46 -12.06 -1.03
N SER A 19 7.21 -12.32 0.25
CA SER A 19 7.52 -11.38 1.33
C SER A 19 9.02 -11.11 1.42
N ALA A 20 9.85 -12.15 1.36
CA ALA A 20 11.30 -12.02 1.38
C ALA A 20 11.82 -11.24 0.16
N GLU A 21 11.25 -11.50 -1.03
CA GLU A 21 11.57 -10.77 -2.25
C GLU A 21 11.26 -9.28 -2.13
N ILE A 22 10.06 -8.94 -1.64
CA ILE A 22 9.64 -7.55 -1.44
C ILE A 22 10.57 -6.86 -0.42
N MET A 23 10.91 -7.53 0.67
CA MET A 23 11.78 -6.98 1.71
C MET A 23 13.23 -6.77 1.23
N ALA A 24 13.70 -7.61 0.32
CA ALA A 24 15.05 -7.55 -0.23
C ALA A 24 15.16 -6.66 -1.48
N ARG A 25 14.03 -6.17 -2.00
CA ARG A 25 14.00 -5.40 -3.25
C ARG A 25 14.75 -4.07 -3.07
N ASP A 26 15.79 -3.91 -3.88
CA ASP A 26 16.55 -2.68 -4.00
C ASP A 26 16.45 -2.22 -5.46
N ILE A 27 15.50 -1.35 -5.73
CA ILE A 27 15.23 -0.84 -7.07
C ILE A 27 15.49 0.67 -7.07
N ALA A 28 16.35 1.11 -7.98
CA ALA A 28 16.48 2.54 -8.30
C ALA A 28 15.27 2.95 -9.16
N PRO A 29 14.30 3.69 -8.62
CA PRO A 29 13.10 4.04 -9.35
C PRO A 29 13.41 5.08 -10.43
N ARG A 30 12.73 4.95 -11.57
CA ARG A 30 12.80 5.90 -12.67
C ARG A 30 11.57 6.80 -12.67
N PRO A 31 11.69 8.05 -13.20
CA PRO A 31 10.54 8.92 -13.43
C PRO A 31 9.49 8.24 -14.31
N HIS A 32 8.21 8.46 -14.04
CA HIS A 32 7.13 7.86 -14.83
C HIS A 32 6.93 8.56 -16.19
N GLY A 33 7.39 9.81 -16.35
CA GLY A 33 7.30 10.53 -17.62
C GLY A 33 5.90 10.99 -18.03
N LEU A 34 4.89 10.84 -17.16
CA LEU A 34 3.52 11.31 -17.43
C LEU A 34 3.44 12.84 -17.29
N ALA A 35 2.54 13.46 -18.07
CA ALA A 35 2.36 14.92 -18.04
C ALA A 35 1.74 15.41 -16.72
N ALA A 36 0.85 14.63 -16.13
CA ALA A 36 0.24 14.91 -14.81
C ALA A 36 0.90 14.10 -13.71
N PRO A 37 0.84 14.54 -12.44
CA PRO A 37 1.33 13.77 -11.31
C PRO A 37 0.72 12.37 -11.24
N LEU A 38 1.51 11.39 -10.80
CA LEU A 38 1.06 10.03 -10.54
C LEU A 38 0.93 9.85 -9.02
N VAL A 39 -0.29 9.61 -8.57
CA VAL A 39 -0.62 9.41 -7.15
C VAL A 39 -1.15 8.00 -6.94
N VAL A 40 -0.46 7.23 -6.10
CA VAL A 40 -0.96 5.96 -5.60
C VAL A 40 -1.77 6.24 -4.34
N SER A 41 -3.04 5.87 -4.36
CA SER A 41 -3.97 6.14 -3.27
C SER A 41 -4.59 4.84 -2.78
N LEU A 42 -4.46 4.56 -1.50
CA LEU A 42 -4.97 3.34 -0.90
C LEU A 42 -5.59 3.60 0.47
N THR A 43 -6.34 2.62 0.92
CA THR A 43 -6.87 2.57 2.28
C THR A 43 -6.68 1.18 2.87
N SER A 44 -6.74 1.09 4.18
CA SER A 44 -6.67 -0.17 4.90
C SER A 44 -7.54 -0.09 6.15
N TYR A 45 -7.57 -1.15 6.92
CA TYR A 45 -8.29 -1.23 8.20
C TYR A 45 -7.56 -2.22 9.12
N PRO A 46 -7.83 -2.20 10.45
CA PRO A 46 -7.02 -2.93 11.44
C PRO A 46 -6.81 -4.42 11.16
N ALA A 47 -7.81 -5.12 10.61
CA ALA A 47 -7.69 -6.55 10.29
C ALA A 47 -6.60 -6.84 9.24
N ARG A 48 -6.24 -5.87 8.41
CA ARG A 48 -5.19 -5.99 7.38
C ARG A 48 -3.83 -5.43 7.79
N PHE A 49 -3.75 -4.77 8.93
CA PHE A 49 -2.51 -4.12 9.37
C PHE A 49 -1.32 -5.05 9.57
N PRO A 50 -1.46 -6.32 10.02
CA PRO A 50 -0.32 -7.22 10.20
C PRO A 50 0.58 -7.39 8.97
N ASN A 51 0.00 -7.38 7.76
CA ASN A 51 0.73 -7.54 6.50
C ASN A 51 0.79 -6.26 5.64
N LEU A 52 0.27 -5.16 6.16
CA LEU A 52 0.19 -3.89 5.41
C LEU A 52 1.57 -3.38 4.98
N HIS A 53 2.59 -3.54 5.81
CA HIS A 53 3.96 -3.14 5.50
C HIS A 53 4.50 -3.76 4.21
N LEU A 54 4.11 -4.99 3.88
CA LEU A 54 4.51 -5.66 2.63
C LEU A 54 3.88 -5.00 1.41
N VAL A 55 2.60 -4.67 1.48
CA VAL A 55 1.90 -3.94 0.42
C VAL A 55 2.52 -2.57 0.21
N LEU A 56 2.73 -1.83 1.28
CA LEU A 56 3.30 -0.48 1.23
C LEU A 56 4.73 -0.50 0.66
N ARG A 57 5.56 -1.45 1.09
CA ARG A 57 6.91 -1.61 0.53
C ARG A 57 6.87 -1.92 -0.95
N SER A 58 5.97 -2.78 -1.40
CA SER A 58 5.86 -3.11 -2.83
C SER A 58 5.46 -1.90 -3.67
N LEU A 59 4.60 -1.02 -3.14
CA LEU A 59 4.19 0.21 -3.81
C LEU A 59 5.31 1.26 -3.85
N LEU A 60 6.09 1.36 -2.79
CA LEU A 60 7.22 2.29 -2.71
C LEU A 60 8.45 1.83 -3.51
N ALA A 61 8.59 0.53 -3.73
CA ALA A 61 9.72 -0.09 -4.45
C ALA A 61 9.37 -0.46 -5.90
N GLN A 62 8.58 0.35 -6.57
CA GLN A 62 8.24 0.16 -7.99
C GLN A 62 9.34 0.70 -8.91
N THR A 63 9.43 0.14 -10.11
CA THR A 63 10.38 0.59 -11.13
C THR A 63 10.09 2.00 -11.64
N LEU A 64 8.81 2.38 -11.70
CA LEU A 64 8.38 3.75 -11.98
C LEU A 64 7.96 4.41 -10.67
N ARG A 65 8.55 5.56 -10.39
CA ARG A 65 8.32 6.27 -9.15
C ARG A 65 7.01 7.06 -9.23
N PRO A 66 6.03 6.78 -8.35
CA PRO A 66 4.91 7.71 -8.17
C PRO A 66 5.38 9.00 -7.50
N ASP A 67 4.70 10.10 -7.77
CA ASP A 67 4.98 11.37 -7.11
C ASP A 67 4.54 11.35 -5.64
N ARG A 68 3.43 10.66 -5.36
CA ARG A 68 2.90 10.49 -4.01
C ARG A 68 2.33 9.09 -3.81
N VAL A 69 2.49 8.57 -2.60
CA VAL A 69 1.81 7.35 -2.12
C VAL A 69 1.07 7.72 -0.85
N ILE A 70 -0.26 7.67 -0.88
CA ILE A 70 -1.10 8.14 0.21
C ILE A 70 -1.92 6.98 0.77
N LEU A 71 -1.79 6.74 2.06
CA LEU A 71 -2.63 5.83 2.83
C LEU A 71 -3.69 6.64 3.59
N TRP A 72 -4.94 6.51 3.17
CA TRP A 72 -6.06 7.16 3.81
C TRP A 72 -6.67 6.26 4.89
N LEU A 73 -6.77 6.79 6.09
CA LEU A 73 -7.34 6.10 7.24
C LEU A 73 -8.31 6.99 7.98
N THR A 74 -9.23 6.39 8.74
CA THR A 74 -9.95 7.13 9.76
C THR A 74 -9.00 7.51 10.90
N ARG A 75 -9.36 8.51 11.70
CA ARG A 75 -8.54 8.92 12.86
C ARG A 75 -8.29 7.75 13.81
N ASP A 76 -9.31 6.96 14.09
CA ASP A 76 -9.21 5.82 15.01
C ASP A 76 -8.30 4.72 14.47
N ASP A 77 -8.41 4.41 13.18
CA ASP A 77 -7.56 3.41 12.54
C ASP A 77 -6.11 3.89 12.44
N ALA A 78 -5.88 5.17 12.18
CA ALA A 78 -4.53 5.74 12.14
C ALA A 78 -3.83 5.64 13.51
N ALA A 79 -4.57 5.83 14.60
CA ALA A 79 -4.03 5.67 15.95
C ALA A 79 -3.60 4.21 16.25
N ARG A 80 -4.14 3.24 15.53
CA ARG A 80 -3.85 1.80 15.67
C ARG A 80 -2.82 1.29 14.66
N LEU A 81 -2.35 2.15 13.76
CA LEU A 81 -1.39 1.77 12.73
C LEU A 81 -0.06 1.36 13.35
N PRO A 82 0.48 0.15 13.06
CA PRO A 82 1.78 -0.27 13.59
C PRO A 82 2.92 0.54 12.97
N ASP A 83 4.01 0.69 13.72
CA ASP A 83 5.20 1.41 13.25
C ASP A 83 5.82 0.78 12.00
N SER A 84 5.67 -0.53 11.82
CA SER A 84 6.14 -1.24 10.63
C SER A 84 5.52 -0.74 9.32
N ALA A 85 4.35 -0.11 9.39
CA ALA A 85 3.66 0.48 8.24
C ALA A 85 4.00 1.96 8.01
N ARG A 86 4.75 2.60 8.92
CA ARG A 86 5.16 4.01 8.80
C ARG A 86 6.48 4.12 8.04
N LEU A 87 6.42 3.90 6.74
CA LEU A 87 7.58 3.84 5.88
C LEU A 87 7.97 5.21 5.32
N PRO A 88 9.28 5.47 5.09
CA PRO A 88 9.71 6.67 4.37
C PRO A 88 9.07 6.74 2.97
N GLY A 89 8.61 7.94 2.59
CA GLY A 89 7.96 8.15 1.30
C GLY A 89 6.46 7.86 1.29
N LEU A 90 5.90 7.31 2.36
CA LEU A 90 4.46 7.12 2.54
C LEU A 90 3.86 8.33 3.26
N GLU A 91 2.77 8.85 2.72
CA GLU A 91 1.92 9.84 3.38
C GLU A 91 0.75 9.12 4.06
N ILE A 92 0.51 9.42 5.33
CA ILE A 92 -0.65 8.93 6.07
C ILE A 92 -1.60 10.09 6.26
N ALA A 93 -2.80 9.97 5.70
CA ALA A 93 -3.80 11.04 5.74
C ALA A 93 -5.10 10.56 6.39
N ILE A 94 -5.80 11.49 6.99
CA ILE A 94 -7.03 11.24 7.74
C ILE A 94 -8.23 11.68 6.93
N CYS A 95 -9.26 10.84 6.86
CA CYS A 95 -10.53 11.15 6.25
C CYS A 95 -11.69 10.54 7.05
N PRO A 96 -12.93 10.97 6.81
CA PRO A 96 -14.11 10.30 7.36
C PRO A 96 -14.19 8.83 6.93
N ASP A 97 -14.97 8.03 7.64
CA ASP A 97 -15.16 6.63 7.30
C ASP A 97 -16.09 6.47 6.09
N TRP A 98 -15.53 6.68 4.92
CA TRP A 98 -16.19 6.40 3.63
C TRP A 98 -15.93 4.97 3.14
N ARG A 99 -15.52 4.07 4.01
CA ARG A 99 -15.21 2.67 3.71
C ARG A 99 -14.20 2.58 2.55
N SER A 100 -14.50 1.79 1.52
CA SER A 100 -13.60 1.62 0.38
C SER A 100 -13.42 2.90 -0.47
N TYR A 101 -14.33 3.87 -0.38
CA TYR A 101 -14.19 5.15 -1.08
C TYR A 101 -13.09 6.04 -0.52
N LYS A 102 -12.56 5.75 0.66
CA LYS A 102 -11.41 6.45 1.24
C LYS A 102 -10.19 6.44 0.32
N LYS A 103 -10.06 5.46 -0.55
CA LYS A 103 -8.94 5.35 -1.49
C LYS A 103 -9.03 6.26 -2.70
N ILE A 104 -10.20 6.81 -3.00
CA ILE A 104 -10.40 7.62 -4.21
C ILE A 104 -10.96 9.01 -3.93
N VAL A 105 -12.02 9.14 -3.13
CA VAL A 105 -12.73 10.41 -2.94
C VAL A 105 -11.84 11.52 -2.37
N PRO A 106 -11.10 11.32 -1.25
CA PRO A 106 -10.28 12.39 -0.71
C PRO A 106 -9.12 12.77 -1.64
N THR A 107 -8.55 11.83 -2.36
CA THR A 107 -7.48 12.12 -3.33
C THR A 107 -8.01 12.92 -4.53
N LEU A 108 -9.19 12.60 -5.04
CA LEU A 108 -9.84 13.37 -6.11
C LEU A 108 -10.11 14.81 -5.68
N LEU A 109 -10.50 15.02 -4.43
CA LEU A 109 -10.76 16.35 -3.90
C LEU A 109 -9.47 17.16 -3.72
N GLU A 110 -8.37 16.51 -3.36
CA GLU A 110 -7.09 17.16 -3.10
C GLU A 110 -6.29 17.42 -4.39
N VAL A 111 -6.25 16.45 -5.31
CA VAL A 111 -5.46 16.52 -6.54
C VAL A 111 -6.28 16.06 -7.76
N PRO A 112 -7.28 16.86 -8.18
CA PRO A 112 -8.23 16.46 -9.21
C PRO A 112 -7.60 16.21 -10.59
N ASP A 113 -6.45 16.81 -10.86
CA ASP A 113 -5.76 16.71 -12.15
C ASP A 113 -4.68 15.62 -12.20
N ALA A 114 -4.52 14.85 -11.13
CA ALA A 114 -3.54 13.78 -11.06
C ALA A 114 -4.03 12.49 -11.73
N ASN A 115 -3.07 11.66 -12.17
CA ASN A 115 -3.33 10.26 -12.46
C ASN A 115 -3.39 9.51 -11.14
N ILE A 116 -4.54 8.94 -10.78
CA ILE A 116 -4.76 8.26 -9.51
C ILE A 116 -4.87 6.74 -9.75
N VAL A 117 -4.06 6.00 -9.04
CA VAL A 117 -4.05 4.54 -9.05
C VAL A 117 -4.36 4.00 -7.67
#